data_d423613cec85da0882e6f213e374fe3e
#
_entry.id   d423613cec85da0882e6f213e374fe3e
#
_cell.length_a   1.000
_cell.length_b   1.000
_cell.length_c   1.000
_cell.angle_alpha   90.00
_cell.angle_beta   90.00
_cell.angle_gamma   90.00
#
_symmetry.space_group_name_H-M   'P 1'
#
loop_
_entity.id
_entity.type
_entity.pdbx_description
1 polymer ?
#
loop_
_entity_poly.entity_id
_entity_poly.type
_entity_poly.pdbx_seq_one_letter_code
_entity_poly.pdbx_strand_id
1 'polypeptide(L)'
;MFSESLLKSKRILITGGGTGLGKAMANRFLQLGATVYICGRREEVLQKTAAELSATTHGSIHALPCDIRNLEAVETMIDTIWKSGPLDVLVNNAAGNFIARTEELSPRAFESVIGIVLLGTLHATMACGRRWLKANHHGTVLSISATYAPVGSAYVVPSAVSKAGVEALTRSLAVEWGNRGIRMNAIAPGPIPTRGAFSRVLPRPDLEVLALDRNPMHRFGTKEELANLAAFLISDGSSYINGEVIRMDGGEFLQGAGEFSALGRALTNEDWESLKPRKKS
;
A
#
# COMPACT_ATOMS: atom_id res chain seq x y z
N MET A 1 15.11 11.43 10.68
CA MET A 1 15.43 10.00 10.50
C MET A 1 16.07 9.76 9.13
N PHE A 2 15.52 10.24 8.02
CA PHE A 2 16.11 10.12 6.68
C PHE A 2 16.77 11.43 6.26
N SER A 3 17.88 11.33 5.47
CA SER A 3 18.42 12.48 4.75
C SER A 3 17.34 13.06 3.81
N GLU A 4 17.25 14.37 3.70
CA GLU A 4 16.37 15.06 2.75
C GLU A 4 16.65 14.69 1.28
N SER A 5 17.82 14.15 1.02
CA SER A 5 18.25 13.67 -0.31
C SER A 5 18.08 12.16 -0.52
N LEU A 6 17.38 11.42 0.38
CA LEU A 6 17.25 9.95 0.31
C LEU A 6 16.75 9.46 -1.03
N LEU A 7 15.82 10.19 -1.65
CA LEU A 7 15.20 9.84 -2.93
C LEU A 7 15.60 10.82 -4.05
N LYS A 8 16.70 11.56 -3.85
CA LYS A 8 17.20 12.51 -4.85
C LYS A 8 17.42 11.78 -6.18
N SER A 9 16.98 12.39 -7.26
CA SER A 9 17.04 11.88 -8.63
C SER A 9 16.14 10.67 -8.94
N LYS A 10 15.42 10.10 -7.97
CA LYS A 10 14.44 9.04 -8.24
C LYS A 10 13.19 9.62 -8.89
N ARG A 11 12.71 8.96 -9.93
CA ARG A 11 11.46 9.24 -10.65
C ARG A 11 10.44 8.20 -10.26
N ILE A 12 9.35 8.61 -9.62
CA ILE A 12 8.42 7.72 -8.92
C ILE A 12 7.00 7.92 -9.44
N LEU A 13 6.36 6.86 -9.94
CA LEU A 13 4.94 6.86 -10.27
C LEU A 13 4.13 6.26 -9.12
N ILE A 14 3.06 6.97 -8.70
CA ILE A 14 2.13 6.50 -7.68
C ILE A 14 0.73 6.38 -8.28
N THR A 15 0.21 5.16 -8.40
CA THR A 15 -1.19 4.97 -8.82
C THR A 15 -2.13 5.34 -7.67
N GLY A 16 -3.23 6.05 -7.96
CA GLY A 16 -4.11 6.58 -6.92
C GLY A 16 -3.47 7.66 -6.05
N GLY A 17 -2.50 8.41 -6.59
CA GLY A 17 -1.70 9.39 -5.86
C GLY A 17 -2.43 10.67 -5.46
N GLY A 18 -3.65 10.91 -5.94
CA GLY A 18 -4.40 12.15 -5.69
C GLY A 18 -5.03 12.28 -4.30
N THR A 19 -5.13 11.22 -3.51
CA THR A 19 -5.77 11.25 -2.18
C THR A 19 -5.17 10.20 -1.22
N GLY A 20 -5.57 10.28 0.06
CA GLY A 20 -5.30 9.23 1.04
C GLY A 20 -3.83 8.88 1.21
N LEU A 21 -3.51 7.59 1.20
CA LEU A 21 -2.16 7.07 1.36
C LEU A 21 -1.26 7.46 0.20
N GLY A 22 -1.77 7.44 -1.03
CA GLY A 22 -1.02 7.84 -2.22
C GLY A 22 -0.55 9.29 -2.15
N LYS A 23 -1.42 10.23 -1.73
CA LYS A 23 -1.05 11.64 -1.52
C LYS A 23 -0.01 11.78 -0.40
N ALA A 24 -0.14 11.04 0.70
CA ALA A 24 0.82 11.09 1.80
C ALA A 24 2.21 10.58 1.37
N MET A 25 2.26 9.47 0.61
CA MET A 25 3.50 8.97 0.03
C MET A 25 4.10 9.98 -0.95
N ALA A 26 3.29 10.58 -1.84
CA ALA A 26 3.74 11.61 -2.77
C ALA A 26 4.38 12.79 -2.04
N ASN A 27 3.72 13.32 -0.99
CA ASN A 27 4.26 14.39 -0.15
C ASN A 27 5.62 14.01 0.46
N ARG A 28 5.71 12.83 1.05
CA ARG A 28 6.95 12.37 1.68
C ARG A 28 8.08 12.20 0.69
N PHE A 29 7.81 11.64 -0.48
CA PHE A 29 8.83 11.41 -1.50
C PHE A 29 9.37 12.72 -2.09
N LEU A 30 8.49 13.72 -2.27
CA LEU A 30 8.91 15.08 -2.65
C LEU A 30 9.84 15.70 -1.62
N GLN A 31 9.50 15.61 -0.33
CA GLN A 31 10.36 16.09 0.78
C GLN A 31 11.73 15.40 0.82
N LEU A 32 11.84 14.21 0.25
CA LEU A 32 13.09 13.44 0.17
C LEU A 32 13.81 13.60 -1.19
N GLY A 33 13.38 14.56 -2.02
CA GLY A 33 14.07 14.98 -3.24
C GLY A 33 13.67 14.22 -4.51
N ALA A 34 12.60 13.41 -4.49
CA ALA A 34 12.13 12.69 -5.68
C ALA A 34 11.37 13.61 -6.65
N THR A 35 11.35 13.22 -7.94
CA THR A 35 10.34 13.65 -8.90
C THR A 35 9.18 12.68 -8.87
N VAL A 36 7.96 13.16 -8.62
CA VAL A 36 6.79 12.32 -8.42
C VAL A 36 5.77 12.50 -9.54
N TYR A 37 5.29 11.39 -10.07
CA TYR A 37 4.15 11.31 -10.97
C TYR A 37 2.99 10.68 -10.22
N ILE A 38 1.82 11.33 -10.24
CA ILE A 38 0.60 10.79 -9.64
C ILE A 38 -0.44 10.50 -10.71
N CYS A 39 -1.05 9.33 -10.69
CA CYS A 39 -2.12 9.04 -11.64
C CYS A 39 -3.42 8.60 -10.97
N GLY A 40 -4.51 8.71 -11.71
CA GLY A 40 -5.86 8.34 -11.32
C GLY A 40 -6.90 8.87 -12.28
N ARG A 41 -8.18 8.54 -12.08
CA ARG A 41 -9.25 8.88 -13.02
C ARG A 41 -9.75 10.32 -12.95
N ARG A 42 -9.60 10.96 -11.77
CA ARG A 42 -10.16 12.31 -11.51
C ARG A 42 -9.09 13.37 -11.70
N GLU A 43 -9.06 13.95 -12.87
CA GLU A 43 -8.07 14.94 -13.25
C GLU A 43 -8.02 16.14 -12.31
N GLU A 44 -9.15 16.74 -11.97
CA GLU A 44 -9.24 17.89 -11.08
C GLU A 44 -8.63 17.61 -9.68
N VAL A 45 -8.84 16.38 -9.16
CA VAL A 45 -8.26 15.95 -7.88
C VAL A 45 -6.75 15.82 -7.98
N LEU A 46 -6.24 15.28 -9.09
CA LEU A 46 -4.80 15.14 -9.32
C LEU A 46 -4.14 16.51 -9.46
N GLN A 47 -4.71 17.41 -10.25
CA GLN A 47 -4.20 18.76 -10.47
C GLN A 47 -4.17 19.57 -9.17
N LYS A 48 -5.28 19.52 -8.40
CA LYS A 48 -5.34 20.15 -7.07
C LYS A 48 -4.26 19.62 -6.15
N THR A 49 -4.08 18.31 -6.10
CA THR A 49 -3.06 17.66 -5.24
C THR A 49 -1.65 18.02 -5.70
N ALA A 50 -1.39 18.03 -6.99
CA ALA A 50 -0.10 18.42 -7.54
C ALA A 50 0.25 19.88 -7.19
N ALA A 51 -0.69 20.81 -7.37
CA ALA A 51 -0.50 22.21 -7.03
C ALA A 51 -0.22 22.40 -5.53
N GLU A 52 -1.02 21.75 -4.66
CA GLU A 52 -0.85 21.83 -3.21
C GLU A 52 0.51 21.28 -2.75
N LEU A 53 0.91 20.09 -3.24
CA LEU A 53 2.16 19.47 -2.84
C LEU A 53 3.38 20.22 -3.42
N SER A 54 3.32 20.72 -4.64
CA SER A 54 4.38 21.55 -5.22
C SER A 54 4.60 22.83 -4.41
N ALA A 55 3.52 23.50 -4.00
CA ALA A 55 3.60 24.71 -3.19
C ALA A 55 4.22 24.50 -1.80
N THR A 56 3.96 23.32 -1.18
CA THR A 56 4.43 23.04 0.18
C THR A 56 5.81 22.39 0.25
N THR A 57 6.21 21.63 -0.77
CA THR A 57 7.49 20.91 -0.80
C THR A 57 8.53 21.52 -1.74
N HIS A 58 8.10 22.43 -2.62
CA HIS A 58 8.90 22.95 -3.74
C HIS A 58 9.45 21.85 -4.66
N GLY A 59 8.89 20.64 -4.57
CA GLY A 59 9.30 19.47 -5.34
C GLY A 59 8.60 19.37 -6.71
N SER A 60 9.17 18.57 -7.61
CA SER A 60 8.63 18.30 -8.94
C SER A 60 7.56 17.21 -8.89
N ILE A 61 6.31 17.60 -9.16
CA ILE A 61 5.17 16.67 -9.21
C ILE A 61 4.35 16.86 -10.48
N HIS A 62 3.93 15.75 -11.09
CA HIS A 62 3.18 15.72 -12.34
C HIS A 62 1.89 14.91 -12.17
N ALA A 63 0.76 15.51 -12.58
CA ALA A 63 -0.55 14.87 -12.56
C ALA A 63 -0.86 14.26 -13.94
N LEU A 64 -1.16 12.95 -13.96
CA LEU A 64 -1.42 12.19 -15.19
C LEU A 64 -2.78 11.48 -15.07
N PRO A 65 -3.83 11.99 -15.70
CA PRO A 65 -5.11 11.30 -15.75
C PRO A 65 -4.98 9.93 -16.43
N CYS A 66 -5.33 8.86 -15.72
CA CYS A 66 -5.26 7.50 -16.25
C CYS A 66 -6.20 6.58 -15.47
N ASP A 67 -6.99 5.79 -16.20
CA ASP A 67 -7.68 4.63 -15.63
C ASP A 67 -6.81 3.39 -15.80
N ILE A 68 -6.21 2.92 -14.71
CA ILE A 68 -5.28 1.78 -14.74
C ILE A 68 -5.94 0.44 -15.13
N ARG A 69 -7.27 0.38 -15.22
CA ARG A 69 -7.99 -0.78 -15.74
C ARG A 69 -7.81 -0.91 -17.27
N ASN A 70 -7.53 0.19 -17.93
CA ASN A 70 -7.28 0.23 -19.38
C ASN A 70 -5.77 0.11 -19.64
N LEU A 71 -5.35 -1.02 -20.21
CA LEU A 71 -3.94 -1.31 -20.48
C LEU A 71 -3.33 -0.28 -21.47
N GLU A 72 -4.06 0.09 -22.51
CA GLU A 72 -3.56 1.05 -23.52
C GLU A 72 -3.33 2.43 -22.92
N ALA A 73 -4.24 2.89 -22.05
CA ALA A 73 -4.06 4.14 -21.30
C ALA A 73 -2.84 4.09 -20.38
N VAL A 74 -2.59 2.95 -19.73
CA VAL A 74 -1.40 2.74 -18.89
C VAL A 74 -0.13 2.78 -19.73
N GLU A 75 -0.07 2.08 -20.85
CA GLU A 75 1.08 2.08 -21.76
C GLU A 75 1.39 3.50 -22.26
N THR A 76 0.37 4.24 -22.70
CA THR A 76 0.50 5.64 -23.16
C THR A 76 1.01 6.57 -22.05
N MET A 77 0.51 6.41 -20.82
CA MET A 77 0.96 7.18 -19.66
C MET A 77 2.44 6.90 -19.36
N ILE A 78 2.85 5.64 -19.33
CA ILE A 78 4.24 5.27 -19.07
C ILE A 78 5.16 5.78 -20.19
N ASP A 79 4.75 5.69 -21.46
CA ASP A 79 5.51 6.27 -22.58
C ASP A 79 5.69 7.78 -22.44
N THR A 80 4.66 8.46 -21.95
CA THR A 80 4.73 9.93 -21.69
C THR A 80 5.76 10.24 -20.60
N ILE A 81 5.79 9.48 -19.51
CA ILE A 81 6.80 9.63 -18.46
C ILE A 81 8.20 9.34 -19.02
N TRP A 82 8.32 8.29 -19.81
CA TRP A 82 9.61 7.82 -20.34
C TRP A 82 10.28 8.81 -21.31
N LYS A 83 9.50 9.67 -21.99
CA LYS A 83 10.04 10.76 -22.85
C LYS A 83 10.96 11.72 -22.12
N SER A 84 10.75 11.92 -20.83
CA SER A 84 11.58 12.80 -19.97
C SER A 84 12.63 12.04 -19.15
N GLY A 85 12.77 10.73 -19.39
CA GLY A 85 13.74 9.81 -18.76
C GLY A 85 13.09 8.60 -18.15
N PRO A 86 13.87 7.57 -17.81
CA PRO A 86 13.36 6.33 -17.24
C PRO A 86 12.69 6.56 -15.88
N LEU A 87 11.66 5.77 -15.59
CA LEU A 87 11.05 5.68 -14.28
C LEU A 87 11.90 4.74 -13.41
N ASP A 88 12.13 5.08 -12.14
CA ASP A 88 12.90 4.24 -11.21
C ASP A 88 12.00 3.41 -10.30
N VAL A 89 10.83 3.96 -9.95
CA VAL A 89 9.93 3.36 -8.97
C VAL A 89 8.49 3.42 -9.42
N LEU A 90 7.79 2.29 -9.27
CA LEU A 90 6.33 2.21 -9.36
C LEU A 90 5.75 1.91 -7.98
N VAL A 91 4.79 2.73 -7.52
CA VAL A 91 3.99 2.46 -6.33
C VAL A 91 2.56 2.11 -6.74
N ASN A 92 2.19 0.85 -6.62
CA ASN A 92 0.84 0.34 -6.83
C ASN A 92 0.00 0.58 -5.57
N ASN A 93 -0.73 1.70 -5.56
CA ASN A 93 -1.55 2.11 -4.42
C ASN A 93 -3.03 2.27 -4.78
N ALA A 94 -3.38 2.45 -6.05
CA ALA A 94 -4.76 2.59 -6.46
C ALA A 94 -5.59 1.37 -6.04
N ALA A 95 -6.69 1.61 -5.33
CA ALA A 95 -7.57 0.58 -4.82
C ALA A 95 -9.01 1.08 -4.74
N GLY A 96 -9.93 0.13 -4.63
CA GLY A 96 -11.32 0.33 -4.26
C GLY A 96 -11.77 -0.84 -3.39
N ASN A 97 -12.54 -0.56 -2.35
CA ASN A 97 -13.13 -1.58 -1.49
C ASN A 97 -14.46 -1.11 -0.95
N PHE A 98 -15.31 -2.05 -0.60
CA PHE A 98 -16.58 -1.84 0.09
C PHE A 98 -16.92 -3.09 0.90
N ILE A 99 -17.76 -2.94 1.92
CA ILE A 99 -18.27 -4.05 2.73
C ILE A 99 -19.63 -4.46 2.16
N ALA A 100 -19.80 -5.76 1.89
CA ALA A 100 -21.09 -6.34 1.50
C ALA A 100 -21.13 -7.84 1.82
N ARG A 101 -22.34 -8.37 1.97
CA ARG A 101 -22.54 -9.83 1.96
C ARG A 101 -22.18 -10.37 0.59
N THR A 102 -21.41 -11.43 0.52
CA THR A 102 -20.85 -11.92 -0.75
C THR A 102 -21.93 -12.43 -1.69
N GLU A 103 -22.95 -13.09 -1.15
CA GLU A 103 -24.11 -13.61 -1.89
C GLU A 103 -24.99 -12.51 -2.53
N GLU A 104 -24.88 -11.28 -2.06
CA GLU A 104 -25.60 -10.11 -2.59
C GLU A 104 -24.82 -9.37 -3.69
N LEU A 105 -23.54 -9.75 -3.92
CA LEU A 105 -22.69 -9.06 -4.88
C LEU A 105 -23.01 -9.48 -6.32
N SER A 106 -23.23 -8.49 -7.18
CA SER A 106 -23.29 -8.73 -8.62
C SER A 106 -21.90 -9.06 -9.19
N PRO A 107 -21.81 -9.81 -10.30
CA PRO A 107 -20.55 -10.03 -11.01
C PRO A 107 -19.80 -8.70 -11.30
N ARG A 108 -20.52 -7.66 -11.71
CA ARG A 108 -19.97 -6.33 -11.99
C ARG A 108 -19.32 -5.68 -10.75
N ALA A 109 -19.87 -5.93 -9.56
CA ALA A 109 -19.28 -5.44 -8.30
C ALA A 109 -17.92 -6.11 -8.05
N PHE A 110 -17.82 -7.42 -8.26
CA PHE A 110 -16.55 -8.17 -8.23
C PHE A 110 -15.54 -7.62 -9.24
N GLU A 111 -15.94 -7.54 -10.51
CA GLU A 111 -15.11 -7.06 -11.61
C GLU A 111 -14.56 -5.65 -11.34
N SER A 112 -15.36 -4.78 -10.73
CA SER A 112 -14.94 -3.41 -10.42
C SER A 112 -13.76 -3.34 -9.45
N VAL A 113 -13.71 -4.23 -8.45
CA VAL A 113 -12.62 -4.29 -7.47
C VAL A 113 -11.41 -5.01 -8.06
N ILE A 114 -11.62 -6.18 -8.67
CA ILE A 114 -10.55 -6.97 -9.30
C ILE A 114 -9.88 -6.14 -10.41
N GLY A 115 -10.67 -5.44 -11.22
CA GLY A 115 -10.17 -4.60 -12.30
C GLY A 115 -9.24 -3.50 -11.82
N ILE A 116 -9.56 -2.84 -10.69
CA ILE A 116 -8.70 -1.78 -10.14
C ILE A 116 -7.52 -2.37 -9.38
N VAL A 117 -7.78 -3.30 -8.44
CA VAL A 117 -6.79 -3.71 -7.45
C VAL A 117 -5.80 -4.71 -8.01
N LEU A 118 -6.27 -5.71 -8.76
CA LEU A 118 -5.43 -6.77 -9.31
C LEU A 118 -4.97 -6.43 -10.73
N LEU A 119 -5.92 -6.28 -11.67
CA LEU A 119 -5.56 -6.06 -13.07
C LEU A 119 -4.86 -4.71 -13.28
N GLY A 120 -5.32 -3.63 -12.63
CA GLY A 120 -4.64 -2.34 -12.69
C GLY A 120 -3.21 -2.39 -12.14
N THR A 121 -2.98 -3.13 -11.05
CA THR A 121 -1.64 -3.38 -10.53
C THR A 121 -0.79 -4.18 -11.53
N LEU A 122 -1.35 -5.22 -12.14
CA LEU A 122 -0.68 -6.02 -13.17
C LEU A 122 -0.32 -5.16 -14.39
N HIS A 123 -1.26 -4.37 -14.92
CA HIS A 123 -1.02 -3.50 -16.08
C HIS A 123 0.13 -2.53 -15.83
N ALA A 124 0.10 -1.81 -14.71
CA ALA A 124 1.16 -0.85 -14.37
C ALA A 124 2.52 -1.53 -14.16
N THR A 125 2.53 -2.66 -13.46
CA THR A 125 3.76 -3.43 -13.20
C THR A 125 4.37 -3.96 -14.48
N MET A 126 3.56 -4.55 -15.38
CA MET A 126 4.06 -5.08 -16.64
C MET A 126 4.51 -3.98 -17.60
N ALA A 127 3.81 -2.85 -17.65
CA ALA A 127 4.20 -1.72 -18.50
C ALA A 127 5.56 -1.13 -18.07
N CYS A 128 5.79 -0.96 -16.77
CA CYS A 128 7.08 -0.52 -16.24
C CYS A 128 8.16 -1.60 -16.43
N GLY A 129 7.88 -2.83 -16.02
CA GLY A 129 8.84 -3.95 -16.07
C GLY A 129 9.37 -4.21 -17.46
N ARG A 130 8.52 -4.23 -18.49
CA ARG A 130 8.97 -4.42 -19.89
C ARG A 130 9.96 -3.34 -20.33
N ARG A 131 9.74 -2.07 -19.92
CA ARG A 131 10.64 -0.96 -20.27
C ARG A 131 11.95 -1.04 -19.53
N TRP A 132 11.92 -1.33 -18.23
CA TRP A 132 13.14 -1.56 -17.45
C TRP A 132 13.98 -2.70 -18.02
N LEU A 133 13.36 -3.85 -18.30
CA LEU A 133 14.04 -5.01 -18.86
C LEU A 133 14.63 -4.73 -20.24
N LYS A 134 13.89 -4.02 -21.10
CA LYS A 134 14.35 -3.63 -22.45
C LYS A 134 15.52 -2.64 -22.39
N ALA A 135 15.48 -1.70 -21.45
CA ALA A 135 16.50 -0.66 -21.30
C ALA A 135 17.68 -1.09 -20.42
N ASN A 136 17.66 -2.29 -19.84
CA ASN A 136 18.58 -2.75 -18.79
C ASN A 136 18.69 -1.73 -17.64
N HIS A 137 17.53 -1.16 -17.25
CA HIS A 137 17.42 -0.17 -16.19
C HIS A 137 16.90 -0.83 -14.91
N HIS A 138 17.48 -0.48 -13.77
CA HIS A 138 17.03 -1.00 -12.48
C HIS A 138 15.68 -0.40 -12.09
N GLY A 139 14.80 -1.22 -11.53
CA GLY A 139 13.47 -0.79 -11.13
C GLY A 139 13.09 -1.24 -9.72
N THR A 140 12.18 -0.51 -9.10
CA THR A 140 11.59 -0.94 -7.82
C THR A 140 10.08 -0.82 -7.88
N VAL A 141 9.37 -1.89 -7.53
CA VAL A 141 7.92 -1.88 -7.37
C VAL A 141 7.57 -2.04 -5.90
N LEU A 142 6.73 -1.12 -5.41
CA LEU A 142 6.12 -1.21 -4.09
C LEU A 142 4.61 -1.31 -4.25
N SER A 143 3.99 -2.36 -3.72
CA SER A 143 2.54 -2.54 -3.76
C SER A 143 1.92 -2.33 -2.37
N ILE A 144 0.76 -1.68 -2.31
CA ILE A 144 -0.02 -1.60 -1.07
C ILE A 144 -0.99 -2.78 -1.05
N SER A 145 -0.72 -3.75 -0.17
CA SER A 145 -1.55 -4.93 0.09
C SER A 145 -2.58 -4.66 1.21
N ALA A 146 -2.92 -5.66 1.96
CA ALA A 146 -3.75 -5.60 3.16
C ALA A 146 -3.43 -6.78 4.09
N THR A 147 -3.62 -6.63 5.39
CA THR A 147 -3.33 -7.67 6.39
C THR A 147 -4.13 -8.95 6.18
N TYR A 148 -5.30 -8.85 5.57
CA TYR A 148 -6.16 -9.99 5.27
C TYR A 148 -5.82 -10.73 3.96
N ALA A 149 -4.85 -10.27 3.17
CA ALA A 149 -4.52 -10.93 1.90
C ALA A 149 -4.13 -12.41 2.05
N PRO A 150 -3.31 -12.82 3.05
CA PRO A 150 -2.92 -14.22 3.20
C PRO A 150 -3.97 -15.13 3.84
N VAL A 151 -4.96 -14.58 4.55
CA VAL A 151 -5.92 -15.35 5.35
C VAL A 151 -7.38 -15.19 4.90
N GLY A 152 -7.63 -14.25 4.00
CA GLY A 152 -9.00 -13.85 3.63
C GLY A 152 -9.65 -12.94 4.67
N SER A 153 -10.83 -12.42 4.33
CA SER A 153 -11.71 -11.67 5.24
C SER A 153 -13.14 -11.75 4.76
N ALA A 154 -14.07 -11.97 5.69
CA ALA A 154 -15.50 -11.87 5.41
C ALA A 154 -15.86 -10.46 4.95
N TYR A 155 -16.91 -10.36 4.14
CA TYR A 155 -17.56 -9.12 3.67
C TYR A 155 -16.72 -8.21 2.76
N VAL A 156 -15.46 -8.58 2.45
CA VAL A 156 -14.56 -7.86 1.52
C VAL A 156 -13.91 -8.83 0.52
N VAL A 157 -14.60 -9.89 0.16
CA VAL A 157 -14.07 -11.01 -0.64
C VAL A 157 -13.40 -10.54 -1.95
N PRO A 158 -13.98 -9.62 -2.76
CA PRO A 158 -13.32 -9.17 -3.99
C PRO A 158 -11.95 -8.51 -3.72
N SER A 159 -11.85 -7.76 -2.61
CA SER A 159 -10.58 -7.14 -2.20
C SER A 159 -9.59 -8.17 -1.67
N ALA A 160 -10.04 -9.15 -0.87
CA ALA A 160 -9.18 -10.20 -0.33
C ALA A 160 -8.53 -11.02 -1.47
N VAL A 161 -9.34 -11.47 -2.43
CA VAL A 161 -8.86 -12.18 -3.63
C VAL A 161 -7.85 -11.33 -4.41
N SER A 162 -8.17 -10.05 -4.64
CA SER A 162 -7.30 -9.15 -5.39
C SER A 162 -5.96 -8.92 -4.67
N LYS A 163 -5.98 -8.70 -3.35
CA LYS A 163 -4.76 -8.45 -2.56
C LYS A 163 -3.89 -9.71 -2.44
N ALA A 164 -4.50 -10.89 -2.32
CA ALA A 164 -3.77 -12.16 -2.39
C ALA A 164 -3.06 -12.31 -3.75
N GLY A 165 -3.73 -11.96 -4.85
CA GLY A 165 -3.14 -11.95 -6.19
C GLY A 165 -1.99 -10.93 -6.32
N VAL A 166 -2.11 -9.75 -5.72
CA VAL A 166 -1.03 -8.73 -5.69
C VAL A 166 0.19 -9.25 -4.92
N GLU A 167 0.00 -9.95 -3.80
CA GLU A 167 1.11 -10.54 -3.06
C GLU A 167 1.77 -11.69 -3.83
N ALA A 168 0.99 -12.55 -4.49
CA ALA A 168 1.52 -13.59 -5.35
C ALA A 168 2.33 -13.00 -6.52
N LEU A 169 1.81 -11.94 -7.17
CA LEU A 169 2.53 -11.20 -8.22
C LEU A 169 3.85 -10.63 -7.69
N THR A 170 3.84 -10.02 -6.51
CA THR A 170 5.03 -9.45 -5.86
C THR A 170 6.11 -10.51 -5.67
N ARG A 171 5.77 -11.66 -5.07
CA ARG A 171 6.73 -12.74 -4.82
C ARG A 171 7.25 -13.38 -6.10
N SER A 172 6.36 -13.65 -7.06
CA SER A 172 6.73 -14.31 -8.33
C SER A 172 7.71 -13.47 -9.14
N LEU A 173 7.38 -12.18 -9.34
CA LEU A 173 8.23 -11.29 -10.13
C LEU A 173 9.52 -10.87 -9.38
N ALA A 174 9.52 -10.89 -8.05
CA ALA A 174 10.73 -10.68 -7.26
C ALA A 174 11.80 -11.76 -7.60
N VAL A 175 11.36 -13.01 -7.76
CA VAL A 175 12.26 -14.12 -8.14
C VAL A 175 12.64 -14.04 -9.62
N GLU A 176 11.66 -13.80 -10.49
CA GLU A 176 11.88 -13.81 -11.94
C GLU A 176 12.76 -12.65 -12.44
N TRP A 177 12.59 -11.45 -11.83
CA TRP A 177 13.25 -10.24 -12.30
C TRP A 177 14.39 -9.76 -11.40
N GLY A 178 14.59 -10.40 -10.24
CA GLY A 178 15.59 -9.98 -9.24
C GLY A 178 17.01 -9.95 -9.78
N ASN A 179 17.43 -10.97 -10.54
CA ASN A 179 18.74 -11.04 -11.17
C ASN A 179 18.93 -10.03 -12.32
N ARG A 180 17.84 -9.31 -12.69
CA ARG A 180 17.83 -8.27 -13.72
C ARG A 180 17.69 -6.87 -13.12
N GLY A 181 17.94 -6.74 -11.80
CA GLY A 181 17.97 -5.46 -11.10
C GLY A 181 16.60 -4.87 -10.76
N ILE A 182 15.53 -5.67 -10.78
CA ILE A 182 14.17 -5.21 -10.42
C ILE A 182 13.78 -5.83 -9.08
N ARG A 183 13.45 -4.98 -8.09
CA ARG A 183 12.96 -5.40 -6.78
C ARG A 183 11.45 -5.21 -6.68
N MET A 184 10.79 -6.15 -6.01
CA MET A 184 9.34 -6.16 -5.79
C MET A 184 9.05 -6.38 -4.32
N ASN A 185 8.38 -5.43 -3.65
CA ASN A 185 7.95 -5.57 -2.27
C ASN A 185 6.53 -5.05 -2.08
N ALA A 186 5.91 -5.38 -0.96
CA ALA A 186 4.61 -4.86 -0.59
C ALA A 186 4.57 -4.41 0.87
N ILE A 187 3.69 -3.48 1.19
CA ILE A 187 3.26 -3.15 2.55
C ILE A 187 1.83 -3.64 2.70
N ALA A 188 1.57 -4.40 3.78
CA ALA A 188 0.24 -4.78 4.22
C ALA A 188 -0.16 -3.93 5.44
N PRO A 189 -0.81 -2.77 5.23
CA PRO A 189 -1.18 -1.90 6.33
C PRO A 189 -2.40 -2.44 7.08
N GLY A 190 -2.41 -2.26 8.39
CA GLY A 190 -3.59 -2.29 9.23
C GLY A 190 -4.46 -1.05 9.02
N PRO A 191 -5.39 -0.76 9.94
CA PRO A 191 -6.27 0.39 9.83
C PRO A 191 -5.49 1.72 9.89
N ILE A 192 -5.57 2.50 8.81
CA ILE A 192 -5.05 3.87 8.72
C ILE A 192 -6.19 4.78 8.25
N PRO A 193 -6.63 5.76 9.06
CA PRO A 193 -7.72 6.63 8.71
C PRO A 193 -7.44 7.47 7.47
N THR A 194 -8.30 7.32 6.45
CA THR A 194 -8.28 8.15 5.24
C THR A 194 -9.69 8.63 4.91
N ARG A 195 -9.84 9.86 4.42
CA ARG A 195 -11.14 10.37 4.01
C ARG A 195 -11.76 9.47 2.95
N GLY A 196 -12.98 8.98 3.20
CA GLY A 196 -13.78 8.21 2.27
C GLY A 196 -13.49 6.71 2.18
N ALA A 197 -12.33 6.20 2.63
CA ALA A 197 -12.13 4.75 2.77
C ALA A 197 -12.56 4.30 4.18
N PHE A 198 -12.16 5.01 5.20
CA PHE A 198 -12.43 4.67 6.60
C PHE A 198 -13.93 4.64 6.91
N SER A 199 -14.68 5.66 6.47
CA SER A 199 -16.14 5.71 6.64
C SER A 199 -16.91 4.62 5.86
N ARG A 200 -16.32 4.00 4.84
CA ARG A 200 -16.93 2.88 4.12
C ARG A 200 -16.68 1.52 4.79
N VAL A 201 -15.59 1.42 5.55
CA VAL A 201 -15.19 0.18 6.22
C VAL A 201 -15.61 0.19 7.69
N LEU A 202 -15.63 1.35 8.33
CA LEU A 202 -16.09 1.56 9.71
C LEU A 202 -17.17 2.66 9.72
N PRO A 203 -18.40 2.35 9.31
CA PRO A 203 -19.46 3.35 9.12
C PRO A 203 -20.07 3.87 10.42
N ARG A 204 -19.71 3.33 11.59
CA ARG A 204 -20.24 3.71 12.90
C ARG A 204 -19.12 3.83 13.94
N PRO A 205 -19.23 4.75 14.92
CA PRO A 205 -18.21 4.94 15.96
C PRO A 205 -17.91 3.70 16.82
N ASP A 206 -18.93 2.88 17.11
CA ASP A 206 -18.74 1.64 17.87
C ASP A 206 -17.84 0.62 17.16
N LEU A 207 -17.83 0.61 15.83
CA LEU A 207 -16.92 -0.24 15.05
C LEU A 207 -15.47 0.27 15.11
N GLU A 208 -15.27 1.58 15.29
CA GLU A 208 -13.93 2.13 15.52
C GLU A 208 -13.36 1.68 16.87
N VAL A 209 -14.20 1.66 17.93
CA VAL A 209 -13.80 1.14 19.24
C VAL A 209 -13.39 -0.32 19.14
N LEU A 210 -14.21 -1.16 18.48
CA LEU A 210 -13.88 -2.57 18.26
C LEU A 210 -12.56 -2.76 17.47
N ALA A 211 -12.30 -1.91 16.49
CA ALA A 211 -11.06 -1.97 15.72
C ALA A 211 -9.84 -1.56 16.58
N LEU A 212 -10.00 -0.58 17.47
CA LEU A 212 -8.97 -0.17 18.42
C LEU A 212 -8.68 -1.27 19.45
N ASP A 213 -9.71 -1.91 19.98
CA ASP A 213 -9.58 -3.00 20.96
C ASP A 213 -8.86 -4.23 20.38
N ARG A 214 -8.96 -4.43 19.07
CA ARG A 214 -8.25 -5.51 18.38
C ARG A 214 -6.77 -5.23 18.16
N ASN A 215 -6.37 -3.97 18.24
CA ASN A 215 -5.00 -3.56 18.00
C ASN A 215 -4.20 -3.49 19.31
N PRO A 216 -3.12 -4.27 19.49
CA PRO A 216 -2.32 -4.25 20.71
C PRO A 216 -1.75 -2.88 21.08
N MET A 217 -1.51 -2.02 20.09
CA MET A 217 -1.04 -0.65 20.31
C MET A 217 -2.18 0.33 20.65
N HIS A 218 -3.44 -0.11 20.68
CA HIS A 218 -4.65 0.68 20.97
C HIS A 218 -4.74 2.00 20.18
N ARG A 219 -4.23 2.00 18.95
CA ARG A 219 -4.31 3.13 18.03
C ARG A 219 -4.32 2.69 16.57
N PHE A 220 -4.79 3.54 15.72
CA PHE A 220 -4.60 3.39 14.28
C PHE A 220 -3.21 3.82 13.86
N GLY A 221 -2.75 3.28 12.73
CA GLY A 221 -1.55 3.75 12.05
C GLY A 221 -1.78 5.14 11.44
N THR A 222 -0.69 5.88 11.21
CA THR A 222 -0.73 7.16 10.53
C THR A 222 -0.27 7.05 9.08
N LYS A 223 -0.69 8.00 8.26
CA LYS A 223 -0.25 8.07 6.85
C LYS A 223 1.25 8.34 6.76
N GLU A 224 1.78 9.08 7.72
CA GLU A 224 3.19 9.44 7.83
C GLU A 224 4.06 8.21 8.14
N GLU A 225 3.60 7.33 9.02
CA GLU A 225 4.28 6.06 9.33
C GLU A 225 4.35 5.18 8.08
N LEU A 226 3.24 5.05 7.33
CA LEU A 226 3.24 4.30 6.08
C LEU A 226 4.15 4.95 5.02
N ALA A 227 4.10 6.26 4.87
CA ALA A 227 4.91 6.98 3.89
C ALA A 227 6.42 6.86 4.20
N ASN A 228 6.80 6.84 5.49
CA ASN A 228 8.18 6.60 5.90
C ASN A 228 8.65 5.18 5.58
N LEU A 229 7.83 4.16 5.88
CA LEU A 229 8.15 2.77 5.52
C LEU A 229 8.25 2.62 3.99
N ALA A 230 7.33 3.22 3.25
CA ALA A 230 7.37 3.23 1.79
C ALA A 230 8.65 3.89 1.26
N ALA A 231 9.06 5.05 1.81
CA ALA A 231 10.29 5.72 1.43
C ALA A 231 11.53 4.86 1.66
N PHE A 232 11.60 4.14 2.77
CA PHE A 232 12.68 3.18 3.04
C PHE A 232 12.71 2.06 2.01
N LEU A 233 11.57 1.42 1.73
CA LEU A 233 11.49 0.25 0.84
C LEU A 233 11.80 0.57 -0.62
N ILE A 234 11.60 1.81 -1.06
CA ILE A 234 11.93 2.23 -2.42
C ILE A 234 13.33 2.85 -2.53
N SER A 235 14.01 3.07 -1.41
CA SER A 235 15.36 3.62 -1.39
C SER A 235 16.43 2.53 -1.61
N ASP A 236 17.64 2.98 -1.88
CA ASP A 236 18.80 2.09 -2.01
C ASP A 236 19.20 1.45 -0.67
N GLY A 237 18.77 2.03 0.47
CA GLY A 237 18.97 1.47 1.81
C GLY A 237 18.26 0.14 2.06
N SER A 238 17.32 -0.25 1.20
CA SER A 238 16.62 -1.53 1.25
C SER A 238 16.97 -2.47 0.09
N SER A 239 18.14 -2.29 -0.52
CA SER A 239 18.56 -2.98 -1.76
C SER A 239 18.57 -4.51 -1.67
N TYR A 240 18.66 -5.08 -0.48
CA TYR A 240 18.65 -6.53 -0.25
C TYR A 240 17.28 -7.07 0.19
N ILE A 241 16.24 -6.20 0.26
CA ILE A 241 14.87 -6.62 0.54
C ILE A 241 14.13 -6.82 -0.78
N ASN A 242 13.71 -8.05 -1.08
CA ASN A 242 13.04 -8.41 -2.30
C ASN A 242 12.05 -9.55 -2.08
N GLY A 243 10.82 -9.42 -2.58
CA GLY A 243 9.75 -10.41 -2.44
C GLY A 243 8.97 -10.33 -1.13
N GLU A 244 9.26 -9.36 -0.27
CA GLU A 244 8.66 -9.25 1.06
C GLU A 244 7.32 -8.51 1.06
N VAL A 245 6.44 -8.97 1.96
CA VAL A 245 5.18 -8.32 2.32
C VAL A 245 5.28 -7.89 3.79
N ILE A 246 5.60 -6.63 4.01
CA ILE A 246 5.82 -6.10 5.35
C ILE A 246 4.49 -5.68 5.95
N ARG A 247 4.08 -6.34 7.03
CA ARG A 247 2.91 -5.94 7.82
C ARG A 247 3.23 -4.72 8.67
N MET A 248 2.35 -3.74 8.58
CA MET A 248 2.42 -2.51 9.35
C MET A 248 1.04 -2.26 9.99
N ASP A 249 0.75 -2.95 11.07
CA ASP A 249 -0.60 -3.07 11.64
C ASP A 249 -0.68 -2.95 13.16
N GLY A 250 0.39 -2.57 13.84
CA GLY A 250 0.43 -2.47 15.29
C GLY A 250 0.27 -3.81 16.02
N GLY A 251 0.48 -4.94 15.32
CA GLY A 251 0.35 -6.29 15.87
C GLY A 251 -1.07 -6.88 15.78
N GLU A 252 -2.02 -6.19 15.14
CA GLU A 252 -3.42 -6.64 15.03
C GLU A 252 -3.54 -8.04 14.43
N PHE A 253 -2.79 -8.35 13.39
CA PHE A 253 -2.80 -9.66 12.76
C PHE A 253 -2.38 -10.78 13.72
N LEU A 254 -1.33 -10.55 14.49
CA LEU A 254 -0.83 -11.51 15.49
C LEU A 254 -1.80 -11.67 16.65
N GLN A 255 -2.40 -10.56 17.10
CA GLN A 255 -3.43 -10.57 18.15
C GLN A 255 -4.61 -11.44 17.74
N GLY A 256 -5.08 -11.34 16.50
CA GLY A 256 -6.22 -12.12 16.00
C GLY A 256 -5.91 -13.63 15.84
N ALA A 257 -4.66 -13.98 15.56
CA ALA A 257 -4.21 -15.36 15.38
C ALA A 257 -3.72 -16.03 16.69
N GLY A 258 -3.44 -15.25 17.75
CA GLY A 258 -2.88 -15.75 19.00
C GLY A 258 -3.92 -16.48 19.85
N GLU A 259 -3.70 -17.79 20.11
CA GLU A 259 -4.60 -18.64 20.91
C GLU A 259 -4.90 -18.05 22.29
N PHE A 260 -3.90 -17.51 22.95
CA PHE A 260 -4.01 -16.94 24.31
C PHE A 260 -4.21 -15.42 24.35
N SER A 261 -4.32 -14.75 23.19
CA SER A 261 -4.43 -13.28 23.10
C SER A 261 -5.64 -12.73 23.87
N ALA A 262 -6.71 -13.51 24.01
CA ALA A 262 -7.91 -13.11 24.74
C ALA A 262 -7.66 -13.02 26.27
N LEU A 263 -6.68 -13.74 26.81
CA LEU A 263 -6.42 -13.80 28.25
C LEU A 263 -6.06 -12.42 28.84
N GLY A 264 -5.32 -11.60 28.10
CA GLY A 264 -4.97 -10.25 28.54
C GLY A 264 -6.16 -9.32 28.79
N ARG A 265 -7.34 -9.66 28.23
CA ARG A 265 -8.60 -8.94 28.45
C ARG A 265 -9.54 -9.64 29.44
N ALA A 266 -9.34 -10.92 29.67
CA ALA A 266 -10.19 -11.74 30.51
C ALA A 266 -9.69 -11.85 31.96
N LEU A 267 -8.35 -11.82 32.15
CA LEU A 267 -7.74 -12.01 33.46
C LEU A 267 -7.54 -10.68 34.19
N THR A 268 -7.91 -10.68 35.49
CA THR A 268 -7.62 -9.59 36.41
C THR A 268 -6.17 -9.64 36.92
N ASN A 269 -5.74 -8.60 37.62
CA ASN A 269 -4.42 -8.60 38.25
C ASN A 269 -4.27 -9.73 39.30
N GLU A 270 -5.35 -10.07 40.02
CA GLU A 270 -5.38 -11.15 40.98
C GLU A 270 -5.20 -12.52 40.31
N ASP A 271 -5.83 -12.72 39.14
CA ASP A 271 -5.65 -13.93 38.36
C ASP A 271 -4.19 -14.08 37.91
N TRP A 272 -3.59 -13.00 37.41
CA TRP A 272 -2.17 -13.00 37.01
C TRP A 272 -1.22 -13.31 38.18
N GLU A 273 -1.50 -12.78 39.41
CA GLU A 273 -0.71 -13.13 40.61
C GLU A 273 -0.86 -14.61 40.96
N SER A 274 -2.06 -15.18 40.82
CA SER A 274 -2.32 -16.60 41.12
C SER A 274 -1.59 -17.58 40.21
N LEU A 275 -1.29 -17.15 38.97
CA LEU A 275 -0.59 -17.93 37.95
C LEU A 275 0.94 -17.92 38.11
N LYS A 276 1.48 -17.09 39.03
CA LYS A 276 2.92 -17.05 39.27
C LYS A 276 3.42 -18.38 39.85
N PRO A 277 4.59 -18.87 39.41
CA PRO A 277 5.17 -20.07 39.96
C PRO A 277 5.32 -19.95 41.49
N ARG A 278 4.79 -20.92 42.25
CA ARG A 278 5.04 -20.98 43.71
C ARG A 278 6.54 -21.17 43.91
N LYS A 279 7.18 -20.28 44.70
CA LYS A 279 8.56 -20.47 45.11
C LYS A 279 8.62 -21.83 45.82
N LYS A 280 9.43 -22.77 45.31
CA LYS A 280 9.76 -23.97 46.04
C LYS A 280 10.47 -23.53 47.31
N SER A 281 9.83 -23.76 48.47
CA SER A 281 10.43 -23.60 49.78
C SER A 281 11.55 -24.64 49.98
#